data_9ca90ebc44effe1d496e8b30c7568f18
#
_entry.id   9ca90ebc44effe1d496e8b30c7568f18
#
_cell.length_a   1.000
_cell.length_b   1.000
_cell.length_c   1.000
_cell.angle_alpha   90.00
_cell.angle_beta   90.00
_cell.angle_gamma   90.00
#
_symmetry.space_group_name_H-M   'P 1'
#
loop_
_entity.id
_entity.type
_entity.pdbx_description
1 polymer ?
#
loop_
_entity_poly.entity_id
_entity_poly.type
_entity_poly.pdbx_seq_one_letter_code
_entity_poly.pdbx_strand_id
1 'polypeptide(L)'
;MKKIVECVPNISEGNNQSVINKIVDVVKKYPGIKLLNVDPGKATNRTVITFVGDAEIIVDAAFSLISKAKELIDMRSHSGEHPRMGAVDVCPLIPISGISMEETVDLAHELSERVGNELSIPVYCYEYAAKEDKRKNLANCRSGEYEGLENKLGDKLWKPDYGPSKFNDEVKKSGATAISARDFLVAYNINLNTTSTRRANSVAFDLREAGRIKREGDRLTGKILKDENGNPRRTPGYFKNLKGIGWFIDEYGIAQISYNITNINTTPLHEVFDKTCERAQIRGMRVTGSELIGLVPKKVLIDAGKYYLNKQKRSNAIPESDIIHIAVKSLGLDELAPFDPKSRIIEYMIDEKNRKLSNKSLIDFANITSSESPAPGGGSISAYCGALGVSLAVMVSNLSAHKRGWDDKWEYFSEIGKNGMTIQNKLIDLVDEDTDAFNSIMQAYSMPKNSDDEKKVREDHIQIATKNAIEIPFKIMKVSFDSIDIIKKMALNGNPNSITDVGVAIHCVRAAINGAFLNVRINCNDLNDKVYVKDIIAVSYTHLTLPTKA
;
A
#
# COMPACT_ATOMS: atom_id res chain seq x y z
N MET A 1 -9.41 4.83 -8.49
CA MET A 1 -8.60 4.48 -7.29
C MET A 1 -7.71 5.68 -7.00
N LYS A 2 -7.64 6.16 -5.74
CA LYS A 2 -6.74 7.27 -5.37
C LYS A 2 -5.29 6.89 -5.68
N LYS A 3 -4.53 7.81 -6.27
CA LYS A 3 -3.11 7.64 -6.52
C LYS A 3 -2.35 8.00 -5.24
N ILE A 4 -1.84 7.01 -4.54
CA ILE A 4 -1.15 7.17 -3.26
C ILE A 4 0.34 6.93 -3.42
N VAL A 5 1.12 7.90 -2.95
CA VAL A 5 2.60 7.87 -2.96
C VAL A 5 3.11 8.06 -1.54
N GLU A 6 4.09 7.25 -1.16
CA GLU A 6 4.87 7.44 0.06
C GLU A 6 6.12 8.27 -0.25
N CYS A 7 6.49 9.15 0.66
CA CYS A 7 7.74 9.91 0.62
C CYS A 7 8.54 9.66 1.89
N VAL A 8 9.83 9.33 1.75
CA VAL A 8 10.71 8.95 2.88
C VAL A 8 11.97 9.81 2.90
N PRO A 9 11.86 11.13 3.09
CA PRO A 9 13.02 11.99 3.21
C PRO A 9 13.85 11.67 4.46
N ASN A 10 15.16 11.81 4.31
CA ASN A 10 16.11 11.64 5.39
C ASN A 10 16.86 12.96 5.57
N ILE A 11 16.69 13.57 6.73
CA ILE A 11 17.33 14.85 7.07
C ILE A 11 18.57 14.64 7.92
N SER A 12 19.57 15.50 7.76
CA SER A 12 20.82 15.50 8.52
C SER A 12 20.67 16.25 9.85
N GLU A 13 19.76 15.77 10.69
CA GLU A 13 19.53 16.21 12.07
C GLU A 13 18.89 15.06 12.85
N GLY A 14 19.51 14.61 13.90
CA GLY A 14 19.03 13.50 14.74
C GLY A 14 19.01 13.81 16.23
N ASN A 15 19.51 15.00 16.63
CA ASN A 15 19.74 15.36 18.03
C ASN A 15 18.82 16.48 18.51
N ASN A 16 18.51 17.45 17.66
CA ASN A 16 17.70 18.61 18.01
C ASN A 16 16.22 18.38 17.67
N GLN A 17 15.46 17.88 18.65
CA GLN A 17 14.03 17.60 18.47
C GLN A 17 13.21 18.83 18.05
N SER A 18 13.60 20.05 18.49
CA SER A 18 12.90 21.29 18.08
C SER A 18 13.06 21.57 16.59
N VAL A 19 14.25 21.33 16.03
CA VAL A 19 14.51 21.46 14.58
C VAL A 19 13.73 20.40 13.82
N ILE A 20 13.80 19.14 14.25
CA ILE A 20 13.06 18.03 13.63
C ILE A 20 11.57 18.34 13.59
N ASN A 21 10.97 18.77 14.70
CA ASN A 21 9.55 19.10 14.78
C ASN A 21 9.16 20.23 13.82
N LYS A 22 9.96 21.30 13.72
CA LYS A 22 9.70 22.41 12.79
C LYS A 22 9.72 21.97 11.33
N ILE A 23 10.60 21.02 10.98
CA ILE A 23 10.70 20.46 9.63
C ILE A 23 9.48 19.57 9.35
N VAL A 24 9.08 18.74 10.30
CA VAL A 24 7.94 17.82 10.17
C VAL A 24 6.61 18.58 10.12
N ASP A 25 6.47 19.66 10.88
CA ASP A 25 5.20 20.40 10.98
C ASP A 25 4.78 21.08 9.66
N VAL A 26 5.71 21.33 8.73
CA VAL A 26 5.33 21.87 7.41
C VAL A 26 4.56 20.85 6.57
N VAL A 27 4.87 19.57 6.71
CA VAL A 27 4.20 18.49 6.00
C VAL A 27 2.76 18.30 6.48
N LYS A 28 2.52 18.44 7.79
CA LYS A 28 1.20 18.30 8.41
C LYS A 28 0.19 19.37 7.96
N LYS A 29 0.66 20.46 7.35
CA LYS A 29 -0.21 21.56 6.86
C LYS A 29 -0.94 21.22 5.55
N TYR A 30 -0.52 20.20 4.87
CA TYR A 30 -1.11 19.81 3.58
C TYR A 30 -2.30 18.88 3.80
N PRO A 31 -3.54 19.31 3.45
CA PRO A 31 -4.70 18.42 3.46
C PRO A 31 -4.44 17.22 2.53
N GLY A 32 -4.72 16.01 3.00
CA GLY A 32 -4.49 14.78 2.23
C GLY A 32 -3.08 14.19 2.37
N ILE A 33 -2.19 14.83 3.13
CA ILE A 33 -0.91 14.24 3.54
C ILE A 33 -1.02 13.73 4.98
N LYS A 34 -0.56 12.51 5.19
CA LYS A 34 -0.51 11.88 6.51
C LYS A 34 0.93 11.55 6.88
N LEU A 35 1.39 12.12 7.99
CA LEU A 35 2.65 11.76 8.60
C LEU A 35 2.50 10.38 9.26
N LEU A 36 3.33 9.43 8.89
CA LEU A 36 3.27 8.05 9.41
C LEU A 36 4.33 7.77 10.48
N ASN A 37 5.55 8.27 10.28
CA ASN A 37 6.65 8.02 11.21
C ASN A 37 7.69 9.15 11.20
N VAL A 38 8.34 9.34 12.34
CA VAL A 38 9.54 10.19 12.50
C VAL A 38 10.52 9.41 13.38
N ASP A 39 11.66 9.04 12.84
CA ASP A 39 12.64 8.16 13.48
C ASP A 39 14.00 8.86 13.58
N PRO A 40 14.29 9.56 14.69
CA PRO A 40 15.56 10.24 14.91
C PRO A 40 16.64 9.28 15.41
N GLY A 41 17.75 9.21 14.68
CA GLY A 41 18.95 8.45 15.05
C GLY A 41 20.03 9.36 15.63
N LYS A 42 20.27 9.32 16.94
CA LYS A 42 21.25 10.20 17.61
C LYS A 42 22.68 9.95 17.16
N ALA A 43 23.14 8.70 17.12
CA ALA A 43 24.51 8.35 16.72
C ALA A 43 24.79 8.71 15.26
N THR A 44 23.80 8.50 14.39
CA THR A 44 23.90 8.82 12.97
C THR A 44 23.69 10.29 12.66
N ASN A 45 23.19 11.07 13.64
CA ASN A 45 22.76 12.46 13.50
C ASN A 45 21.86 12.66 12.27
N ARG A 46 20.81 11.85 12.16
CA ARG A 46 19.95 11.75 11.00
C ARG A 46 18.54 11.36 11.44
N THR A 47 17.52 11.91 10.81
CA THR A 47 16.13 11.51 11.03
C THR A 47 15.52 10.99 9.73
N VAL A 48 14.86 9.84 9.79
CA VAL A 48 14.02 9.31 8.73
C VAL A 48 12.59 9.78 8.99
N ILE A 49 12.00 10.47 8.01
CA ILE A 49 10.62 10.94 8.07
C ILE A 49 9.83 10.16 7.03
N THR A 50 8.68 9.60 7.41
CA THR A 50 7.80 8.88 6.49
C THR A 50 6.44 9.55 6.47
N PHE A 51 6.00 9.98 5.31
CA PHE A 51 4.65 10.47 5.09
C PHE A 51 4.09 9.98 3.76
N VAL A 52 2.79 10.01 3.64
CA VAL A 52 2.07 9.47 2.50
C VAL A 52 0.93 10.40 2.12
N GLY A 53 0.57 10.41 0.87
CA GLY A 53 -0.55 11.21 0.42
C GLY A 53 -0.86 11.05 -1.06
N ASP A 54 -1.79 11.89 -1.51
CA ASP A 54 -2.19 11.97 -2.91
C ASP A 54 -1.02 12.40 -3.79
N ALA A 55 -0.87 11.76 -4.95
CA ALA A 55 0.18 12.07 -5.93
C ALA A 55 0.20 13.56 -6.35
N GLU A 56 -0.97 14.22 -6.36
CA GLU A 56 -1.11 15.63 -6.73
C GLU A 56 -0.52 16.61 -5.68
N ILE A 57 -0.37 16.16 -4.41
CA ILE A 57 0.03 17.02 -3.29
C ILE A 57 1.40 16.62 -2.72
N ILE A 58 1.83 15.38 -2.95
CA ILE A 58 3.04 14.82 -2.34
C ILE A 58 4.30 15.60 -2.69
N VAL A 59 4.38 16.13 -3.91
CA VAL A 59 5.51 16.92 -4.41
C VAL A 59 5.61 18.24 -3.64
N ASP A 60 4.49 18.94 -3.42
CA ASP A 60 4.44 20.19 -2.66
C ASP A 60 4.85 19.99 -1.20
N ALA A 61 4.38 18.92 -0.58
CA ALA A 61 4.73 18.58 0.80
C ALA A 61 6.22 18.24 0.93
N ALA A 62 6.77 17.44 0.01
CA ALA A 62 8.19 17.10 -0.03
C ALA A 62 9.08 18.32 -0.29
N PHE A 63 8.69 19.17 -1.22
CA PHE A 63 9.38 20.43 -1.51
C PHE A 63 9.43 21.35 -0.27
N SER A 64 8.30 21.51 0.42
CA SER A 64 8.23 22.33 1.64
C SER A 64 9.10 21.78 2.77
N LEU A 65 9.17 20.45 2.91
CA LEU A 65 10.07 19.81 3.88
C LEU A 65 11.53 20.09 3.52
N ILE A 66 11.93 19.92 2.26
CA ILE A 66 13.31 20.18 1.80
C ILE A 66 13.67 21.66 1.99
N SER A 67 12.76 22.57 1.66
CA SER A 67 12.94 24.01 1.87
C SER A 67 13.16 24.34 3.36
N LYS A 68 12.34 23.77 4.25
CA LYS A 68 12.48 23.99 5.68
C LYS A 68 13.74 23.38 6.27
N ALA A 69 14.15 22.22 5.78
CA ALA A 69 15.43 21.61 6.17
C ALA A 69 16.63 22.45 5.72
N LYS A 70 16.63 22.99 4.49
CA LYS A 70 17.64 23.95 4.00
C LYS A 70 17.76 25.19 4.89
N GLU A 71 16.63 25.71 5.37
CA GLU A 71 16.61 26.88 6.26
C GLU A 71 17.30 26.59 7.61
N LEU A 72 16.98 25.44 8.22
CA LEU A 72 17.30 25.14 9.62
C LEU A 72 18.57 24.33 9.84
N ILE A 73 19.03 23.57 8.83
CA ILE A 73 20.21 22.70 8.93
C ILE A 73 21.38 23.35 8.22
N ASP A 74 22.54 23.38 8.91
CA ASP A 74 23.80 23.88 8.36
C ASP A 74 24.82 22.74 8.27
N MET A 75 25.08 22.27 7.05
CA MET A 75 25.98 21.15 6.81
C MET A 75 27.43 21.43 7.13
N ARG A 76 27.84 22.70 7.22
CA ARG A 76 29.23 23.12 7.57
C ARG A 76 29.59 22.72 8.99
N SER A 77 28.60 22.59 9.87
CA SER A 77 28.78 22.20 11.28
C SER A 77 28.28 20.79 11.58
N HIS A 78 27.71 20.08 10.56
CA HIS A 78 27.13 18.78 10.77
C HIS A 78 28.17 17.65 10.78
N SER A 79 28.05 16.75 11.77
CA SER A 79 28.80 15.49 11.84
C SER A 79 27.89 14.35 12.28
N GLY A 80 28.16 13.13 11.79
CA GLY A 80 27.41 11.90 12.12
C GLY A 80 28.06 10.70 11.44
N GLU A 81 27.82 9.51 11.96
CA GLU A 81 28.42 8.27 11.45
C GLU A 81 27.81 7.80 10.11
N HIS A 82 26.64 8.30 9.75
CA HIS A 82 25.95 7.87 8.52
C HIS A 82 26.41 8.72 7.33
N PRO A 83 26.69 8.09 6.16
CA PRO A 83 26.97 8.80 4.90
C PRO A 83 25.85 9.79 4.54
N ARG A 84 26.20 11.03 4.21
CA ARG A 84 25.26 12.10 3.83
C ARG A 84 25.90 13.11 2.88
N MET A 85 25.05 13.76 2.07
CA MET A 85 25.48 14.79 1.12
C MET A 85 24.92 16.18 1.43
N GLY A 86 23.85 16.29 2.19
CA GLY A 86 23.22 17.58 2.46
C GLY A 86 22.16 17.55 3.55
N ALA A 87 21.53 18.69 3.79
CA ALA A 87 20.52 18.89 4.83
C ALA A 87 19.33 17.92 4.67
N VAL A 88 18.93 17.65 3.44
CA VAL A 88 18.14 16.47 3.08
C VAL A 88 19.01 15.58 2.21
N ASP A 89 19.49 14.50 2.77
CA ASP A 89 20.41 13.59 2.10
C ASP A 89 19.70 12.84 0.96
N VAL A 90 18.52 12.27 1.23
CA VAL A 90 17.69 11.58 0.23
C VAL A 90 16.22 11.93 0.40
N CYS A 91 15.48 11.93 -0.71
CA CYS A 91 14.03 12.10 -0.74
C CYS A 91 13.42 11.16 -1.80
N PRO A 92 13.24 9.87 -1.50
CA PRO A 92 12.59 8.93 -2.42
C PRO A 92 11.08 9.05 -2.41
N LEU A 93 10.46 8.89 -3.57
CA LEU A 93 9.03 8.67 -3.78
C LEU A 93 8.78 7.19 -4.09
N ILE A 94 7.73 6.62 -3.51
CA ILE A 94 7.43 5.19 -3.58
C ILE A 94 5.96 5.01 -3.95
N PRO A 95 5.63 4.33 -5.07
CA PRO A 95 4.23 4.06 -5.42
C PRO A 95 3.61 3.07 -4.43
N ILE A 96 2.46 3.43 -3.83
CA ILE A 96 1.73 2.57 -2.89
C ILE A 96 0.49 1.96 -3.54
N SER A 97 -0.38 2.79 -4.13
CA SER A 97 -1.59 2.32 -4.81
C SER A 97 -2.09 3.29 -5.87
N GLY A 98 -2.71 2.76 -6.93
CA GLY A 98 -3.36 3.56 -7.97
C GLY A 98 -2.43 4.36 -8.88
N ILE A 99 -1.11 4.23 -8.74
CA ILE A 99 -0.08 4.93 -9.51
C ILE A 99 1.00 3.94 -9.97
N SER A 100 1.53 4.13 -11.16
CA SER A 100 2.62 3.32 -11.71
C SER A 100 4.00 3.85 -11.26
N MET A 101 5.05 3.05 -11.51
CA MET A 101 6.43 3.48 -11.27
C MET A 101 6.81 4.62 -12.22
N GLU A 102 6.39 4.57 -13.48
CA GLU A 102 6.65 5.60 -14.48
C GLU A 102 6.05 6.95 -14.05
N GLU A 103 4.78 6.95 -13.63
CA GLU A 103 4.14 8.16 -13.10
C GLU A 103 4.87 8.69 -11.84
N THR A 104 5.39 7.79 -11.00
CA THR A 104 6.16 8.18 -9.79
C THR A 104 7.54 8.76 -10.18
N VAL A 105 8.14 8.28 -11.26
CA VAL A 105 9.38 8.86 -11.84
C VAL A 105 9.13 10.29 -12.30
N ASP A 106 7.99 10.55 -12.94
CA ASP A 106 7.62 11.91 -13.38
C ASP A 106 7.50 12.86 -12.18
N LEU A 107 6.86 12.43 -11.10
CA LEU A 107 6.78 13.21 -9.84
C LEU A 107 8.17 13.45 -9.22
N ALA A 108 9.07 12.47 -9.27
CA ALA A 108 10.42 12.61 -8.75
C ALA A 108 11.24 13.61 -9.59
N HIS A 109 11.06 13.66 -10.89
CA HIS A 109 11.67 14.66 -11.76
C HIS A 109 11.09 16.06 -11.51
N GLU A 110 9.77 16.19 -11.35
CA GLU A 110 9.12 17.45 -11.00
C GLU A 110 9.68 18.01 -9.68
N LEU A 111 9.73 17.19 -8.64
CA LEU A 111 10.32 17.57 -7.35
C LEU A 111 11.79 17.97 -7.50
N SER A 112 12.56 17.21 -8.28
CA SER A 112 14.00 17.46 -8.50
C SER A 112 14.25 18.78 -9.19
N GLU A 113 13.45 19.09 -10.22
CA GLU A 113 13.54 20.34 -10.97
C GLU A 113 13.21 21.55 -10.08
N ARG A 114 12.15 21.49 -9.32
CA ARG A 114 11.76 22.54 -8.38
C ARG A 114 12.81 22.77 -7.29
N VAL A 115 13.31 21.69 -6.68
CA VAL A 115 14.38 21.78 -5.66
C VAL A 115 15.65 22.39 -6.24
N GLY A 116 16.05 22.00 -7.43
CA GLY A 116 17.22 22.55 -8.12
C GLY A 116 17.08 24.03 -8.47
N ASN A 117 15.94 24.40 -9.06
CA ASN A 117 15.72 25.73 -9.61
C ASN A 117 15.28 26.76 -8.56
N GLU A 118 14.34 26.38 -7.67
CA GLU A 118 13.76 27.31 -6.69
C GLU A 118 14.58 27.38 -5.40
N LEU A 119 15.18 26.25 -4.95
CA LEU A 119 15.97 26.19 -3.73
C LEU A 119 17.48 26.27 -3.97
N SER A 120 17.95 26.27 -5.21
CA SER A 120 19.37 26.27 -5.55
C SER A 120 20.17 25.16 -4.85
N ILE A 121 19.59 23.97 -4.72
CA ILE A 121 20.23 22.77 -4.16
C ILE A 121 20.68 21.88 -5.34
N PRO A 122 21.94 21.40 -5.39
CA PRO A 122 22.33 20.37 -6.37
C PRO A 122 21.54 19.09 -6.18
N VAL A 123 20.88 18.58 -7.22
CA VAL A 123 20.07 17.38 -7.15
C VAL A 123 20.65 16.27 -8.04
N TYR A 124 20.79 15.07 -7.48
CA TYR A 124 21.12 13.84 -8.19
C TYR A 124 19.92 12.89 -8.21
N CYS A 125 19.40 12.58 -9.40
CA CYS A 125 18.35 11.59 -9.55
C CYS A 125 18.94 10.18 -9.50
N TYR A 126 18.34 9.26 -8.72
CA TYR A 126 18.85 7.90 -8.56
C TYR A 126 17.74 6.84 -8.70
N GLU A 127 18.10 5.53 -8.65
CA GLU A 127 17.21 4.39 -8.89
C GLU A 127 16.43 4.55 -10.19
N TYR A 128 15.08 4.45 -10.18
CA TYR A 128 14.25 4.57 -11.39
C TYR A 128 14.25 5.98 -11.99
N ALA A 129 14.50 7.02 -11.20
CA ALA A 129 14.60 8.38 -11.71
C ALA A 129 16.00 8.73 -12.27
N ALA A 130 16.98 7.81 -12.19
CA ALA A 130 18.33 8.04 -12.67
C ALA A 130 18.38 8.31 -14.18
N LYS A 131 18.96 9.43 -14.59
CA LYS A 131 19.18 9.77 -16.01
C LYS A 131 20.36 9.02 -16.63
N GLU A 132 21.26 8.48 -15.79
CA GLU A 132 22.46 7.75 -16.21
C GLU A 132 22.63 6.49 -15.36
N ASP A 133 23.06 5.38 -15.98
CA ASP A 133 23.20 4.08 -15.29
C ASP A 133 24.10 4.13 -14.04
N LYS A 134 25.15 4.94 -14.06
CA LYS A 134 26.05 5.09 -12.90
C LYS A 134 25.34 5.65 -11.67
N ARG A 135 24.20 6.33 -11.82
CA ARG A 135 23.40 6.95 -10.74
C ARG A 135 22.30 6.06 -10.20
N LYS A 136 22.02 4.93 -10.85
CA LYS A 136 21.03 3.97 -10.35
C LYS A 136 21.35 3.50 -8.92
N ASN A 137 22.63 3.41 -8.58
CA ASN A 137 23.03 3.06 -7.22
C ASN A 137 23.28 4.33 -6.39
N LEU A 138 22.48 4.52 -5.32
CA LEU A 138 22.61 5.63 -4.39
C LEU A 138 24.02 5.78 -3.81
N ALA A 139 24.73 4.66 -3.56
CA ALA A 139 26.10 4.71 -3.05
C ALA A 139 27.07 5.47 -3.97
N ASN A 140 26.86 5.38 -5.28
CA ASN A 140 27.64 6.13 -6.26
C ASN A 140 27.31 7.63 -6.21
N CYS A 141 26.02 7.97 -6.04
CA CYS A 141 25.57 9.36 -5.88
C CYS A 141 26.16 9.99 -4.60
N ARG A 142 26.27 9.21 -3.51
CA ARG A 142 26.86 9.65 -2.23
C ARG A 142 28.38 9.59 -2.17
N SER A 143 29.05 9.01 -3.17
CA SER A 143 30.50 8.86 -3.15
C SER A 143 31.21 10.18 -2.87
N GLY A 144 32.08 10.19 -1.88
CA GLY A 144 32.75 11.38 -1.36
C GLY A 144 31.98 12.14 -0.27
N GLU A 145 30.72 11.83 -0.09
CA GLU A 145 29.82 12.44 0.92
C GLU A 145 29.78 13.98 0.82
N TYR A 146 29.43 14.68 1.90
CA TYR A 146 29.46 16.15 1.92
C TYR A 146 30.87 16.69 1.80
N GLU A 147 31.86 16.02 2.40
CA GLU A 147 33.27 16.41 2.40
C GLU A 147 33.92 16.38 1.02
N GLY A 148 33.45 15.48 0.16
CA GLY A 148 33.90 15.39 -1.24
C GLY A 148 33.05 16.16 -2.24
N LEU A 149 31.98 16.85 -1.79
CA LEU A 149 30.98 17.46 -2.68
C LEU A 149 31.56 18.56 -3.56
N GLU A 150 32.52 19.36 -3.08
CA GLU A 150 33.18 20.40 -3.86
C GLU A 150 33.90 19.81 -5.09
N ASN A 151 34.67 18.75 -4.87
CA ASN A 151 35.40 18.05 -5.93
C ASN A 151 34.39 17.40 -6.92
N LYS A 152 33.32 16.81 -6.41
CA LYS A 152 32.28 16.17 -7.21
C LYS A 152 31.55 17.14 -8.10
N LEU A 153 31.19 18.32 -7.62
CA LEU A 153 30.54 19.38 -8.41
C LEU A 153 31.45 19.95 -9.49
N GLY A 154 32.78 19.94 -9.26
CA GLY A 154 33.79 20.33 -10.25
C GLY A 154 34.02 19.28 -11.34
N ASP A 155 33.62 18.02 -11.13
CA ASP A 155 33.77 16.94 -12.11
C ASP A 155 32.63 16.98 -13.13
N LYS A 156 32.99 17.14 -14.41
CA LYS A 156 32.04 17.15 -15.53
C LYS A 156 31.19 15.87 -15.61
N LEU A 157 31.70 14.73 -15.16
CA LEU A 157 31.01 13.44 -15.13
C LEU A 157 29.93 13.38 -14.04
N TRP A 158 30.05 14.24 -13.01
CA TRP A 158 29.13 14.27 -11.86
C TRP A 158 28.36 15.58 -11.78
N LYS A 159 28.16 16.28 -12.92
CA LYS A 159 27.27 17.44 -12.96
C LYS A 159 25.89 17.05 -12.42
N PRO A 160 25.28 17.83 -11.50
CA PRO A 160 23.94 17.57 -10.98
C PRO A 160 22.90 17.49 -12.12
N ASP A 161 21.84 16.71 -11.90
CA ASP A 161 20.71 16.64 -12.85
C ASP A 161 19.93 17.95 -12.89
N TYR A 162 19.85 18.63 -11.74
CA TYR A 162 19.21 19.92 -11.55
C TYR A 162 19.97 20.74 -10.52
N GLY A 163 19.80 22.07 -10.57
CA GLY A 163 20.42 23.00 -9.64
C GLY A 163 21.88 23.36 -9.93
N PRO A 164 22.55 24.06 -9.01
CA PRO A 164 23.89 24.61 -9.25
C PRO A 164 24.98 23.53 -9.31
N SER A 165 25.96 23.72 -10.18
CA SER A 165 27.17 22.90 -10.28
C SER A 165 28.41 23.54 -9.63
N LYS A 166 28.24 24.61 -8.83
CA LYS A 166 29.30 25.30 -8.11
C LYS A 166 29.09 25.19 -6.61
N PHE A 167 30.17 24.93 -5.88
CA PHE A 167 30.16 24.85 -4.43
C PHE A 167 30.27 26.26 -3.81
N ASN A 168 29.15 27.03 -3.96
CA ASN A 168 28.98 28.36 -3.40
C ASN A 168 28.52 28.31 -1.92
N ASP A 169 28.38 29.46 -1.26
CA ASP A 169 28.03 29.52 0.16
C ASP A 169 26.64 28.94 0.49
N GLU A 170 25.68 29.03 -0.42
CA GLU A 170 24.38 28.36 -0.25
C GLU A 170 24.51 26.84 -0.30
N VAL A 171 25.26 26.32 -1.28
CA VAL A 171 25.52 24.88 -1.40
C VAL A 171 26.38 24.36 -0.24
N LYS A 172 27.34 25.16 0.27
CA LYS A 172 28.07 24.81 1.50
C LYS A 172 27.13 24.62 2.68
N LYS A 173 26.11 25.48 2.82
CA LYS A 173 25.14 25.37 3.90
C LYS A 173 24.20 24.17 3.70
N SER A 174 23.63 24.02 2.52
CA SER A 174 22.60 23.00 2.25
C SER A 174 23.14 21.61 1.88
N GLY A 175 24.34 21.56 1.28
CA GLY A 175 24.82 20.36 0.60
C GLY A 175 24.01 20.06 -0.67
N ALA A 176 23.99 18.79 -1.07
CA ALA A 176 23.25 18.25 -2.21
C ALA A 176 22.19 17.23 -1.74
N THR A 177 21.20 16.98 -2.58
CA THR A 177 20.11 16.04 -2.31
C THR A 177 20.02 14.97 -3.40
N ALA A 178 19.77 13.72 -3.00
CA ALA A 178 19.42 12.66 -3.94
C ALA A 178 17.90 12.42 -3.92
N ILE A 179 17.23 12.51 -5.10
CA ILE A 179 15.79 12.31 -5.25
C ILE A 179 15.55 11.12 -6.18
N SER A 180 14.56 10.29 -5.88
CA SER A 180 14.27 9.10 -6.69
C SER A 180 12.79 8.72 -6.69
N ALA A 181 12.43 7.89 -7.68
CA ALA A 181 11.37 6.92 -7.55
C ALA A 181 11.99 5.54 -7.30
N ARG A 182 11.50 4.77 -6.34
CA ARG A 182 12.01 3.43 -6.02
C ARG A 182 10.92 2.48 -5.56
N ASP A 183 11.20 1.19 -5.65
CA ASP A 183 10.36 0.16 -5.05
C ASP A 183 10.30 0.28 -3.52
N PHE A 184 9.24 -0.28 -2.95
CA PHE A 184 9.10 -0.37 -1.50
C PHE A 184 10.18 -1.29 -0.92
N LEU A 185 10.89 -0.79 0.10
CA LEU A 185 11.87 -1.57 0.84
C LEU A 185 11.23 -2.10 2.12
N VAL A 186 11.25 -3.42 2.29
CA VAL A 186 10.81 -4.08 3.53
C VAL A 186 12.03 -4.48 4.34
N ALA A 187 12.18 -3.89 5.52
CA ALA A 187 13.15 -4.34 6.52
C ALA A 187 12.51 -5.47 7.33
N TYR A 188 13.16 -6.64 7.33
CA TYR A 188 12.60 -7.87 7.86
C TYR A 188 13.64 -8.67 8.62
N ASN A 189 13.39 -8.91 9.89
CA ASN A 189 14.27 -9.68 10.76
C ASN A 189 13.67 -11.06 11.04
N ILE A 190 14.50 -12.11 11.00
CA ILE A 190 14.10 -13.48 11.30
C ILE A 190 14.87 -13.99 12.51
N ASN A 191 14.14 -14.45 13.54
CA ASN A 191 14.65 -14.88 14.83
C ASN A 191 15.13 -16.33 14.77
N LEU A 192 16.28 -16.60 15.38
CA LEU A 192 16.86 -17.94 15.44
C LEU A 192 17.07 -18.40 16.88
N ASN A 193 16.91 -19.67 17.15
CA ASN A 193 17.21 -20.30 18.44
C ASN A 193 18.71 -20.46 18.72
N THR A 194 19.51 -19.44 18.39
CA THR A 194 20.96 -19.46 18.61
C THR A 194 21.45 -18.08 19.02
N THR A 195 22.57 -18.01 19.71
CA THR A 195 23.28 -16.76 20.03
C THR A 195 24.42 -16.49 19.02
N SER A 196 24.66 -17.38 18.08
CA SER A 196 25.79 -17.31 17.16
C SER A 196 25.50 -16.48 15.91
N THR A 197 26.04 -15.26 15.85
CA THR A 197 26.02 -14.40 14.66
C THR A 197 26.66 -15.09 13.44
N ARG A 198 27.70 -15.90 13.64
CA ARG A 198 28.32 -16.69 12.57
C ARG A 198 27.34 -17.68 11.94
N ARG A 199 26.51 -18.32 12.76
CA ARG A 199 25.48 -19.25 12.28
C ARG A 199 24.39 -18.48 11.53
N ALA A 200 23.91 -17.37 12.06
CA ALA A 200 22.94 -16.49 11.37
C ALA A 200 23.49 -16.00 10.03
N ASN A 201 24.72 -15.47 10.00
CA ASN A 201 25.38 -15.06 8.75
C ASN A 201 25.52 -16.22 7.74
N SER A 202 25.71 -17.45 8.23
CA SER A 202 25.81 -18.60 7.34
C SER A 202 24.51 -18.88 6.57
N VAL A 203 23.35 -18.54 7.11
CA VAL A 203 22.06 -18.60 6.41
C VAL A 203 21.86 -17.38 5.53
N ALA A 204 22.11 -16.19 6.05
CA ALA A 204 21.97 -14.93 5.30
C ALA A 204 22.76 -14.93 3.98
N PHE A 205 23.98 -15.47 4.02
CA PHE A 205 24.87 -15.51 2.84
C PHE A 205 24.44 -16.53 1.78
N ASP A 206 23.64 -17.53 2.13
CA ASP A 206 23.05 -18.42 1.12
C ASP A 206 21.90 -17.74 0.37
N LEU A 207 21.21 -16.79 1.02
CA LEU A 207 19.95 -16.25 0.52
C LEU A 207 20.11 -14.89 -0.14
N ARG A 208 20.95 -13.99 0.44
CA ARG A 208 21.12 -12.61 -0.08
C ARG A 208 21.74 -12.60 -1.47
N GLU A 209 21.38 -11.65 -2.31
CA GLU A 209 21.85 -11.51 -3.69
C GLU A 209 23.38 -11.57 -3.83
N ALA A 210 24.11 -10.85 -2.99
CA ALA A 210 25.56 -10.84 -3.00
C ALA A 210 26.21 -12.21 -2.70
N GLY A 211 25.45 -13.12 -2.11
CA GLY A 211 25.85 -14.49 -1.85
C GLY A 211 27.10 -14.63 -0.97
N ARG A 212 27.87 -15.68 -1.25
CA ARG A 212 29.09 -16.05 -0.52
C ARG A 212 30.36 -15.72 -1.29
N ILE A 213 31.41 -15.32 -0.58
CA ILE A 213 32.76 -15.23 -1.13
C ILE A 213 33.28 -16.64 -1.38
N LYS A 214 33.81 -16.88 -2.59
CA LYS A 214 34.47 -18.12 -2.95
C LYS A 214 35.86 -18.16 -2.34
N ARG A 215 36.19 -19.31 -1.77
CA ARG A 215 37.52 -19.57 -1.17
C ARG A 215 38.09 -20.85 -1.76
N GLU A 216 39.40 -20.94 -1.81
CA GLU A 216 40.15 -22.12 -2.20
C GLU A 216 40.27 -23.06 -0.98
N GLY A 217 39.99 -24.35 -1.18
CA GLY A 217 40.03 -25.33 -0.09
C GLY A 217 38.89 -25.18 0.91
N ASP A 218 39.20 -24.81 2.15
CA ASP A 218 38.21 -24.65 3.22
C ASP A 218 37.30 -23.44 2.98
N ARG A 219 35.98 -23.63 3.12
CA ARG A 219 34.98 -22.62 2.84
C ARG A 219 35.01 -21.41 3.81
N LEU A 220 35.63 -21.53 4.97
CA LEU A 220 35.65 -20.50 6.01
C LEU A 220 37.02 -19.83 6.13
N THR A 221 38.10 -20.59 6.06
CA THR A 221 39.46 -20.16 6.33
C THR A 221 40.36 -20.13 5.08
N GLY A 222 39.92 -20.77 3.98
CA GLY A 222 40.65 -20.82 2.71
C GLY A 222 40.92 -19.44 2.11
N LYS A 223 41.93 -19.34 1.26
CA LYS A 223 42.29 -18.12 0.54
C LYS A 223 41.12 -17.61 -0.33
N ILE A 224 40.84 -16.31 -0.25
CA ILE A 224 39.78 -15.69 -1.06
C ILE A 224 40.19 -15.72 -2.53
N LEU A 225 39.33 -16.31 -3.38
CA LEU A 225 39.47 -16.24 -4.82
C LEU A 225 39.06 -14.87 -5.32
N LYS A 226 39.93 -14.22 -6.09
CA LYS A 226 39.71 -12.89 -6.66
C LYS A 226 39.50 -12.98 -8.17
N ASP A 227 38.81 -12.01 -8.74
CA ASP A 227 38.71 -11.81 -10.18
C ASP A 227 39.92 -11.04 -10.73
N GLU A 228 39.91 -10.74 -12.04
CA GLU A 228 40.98 -10.03 -12.74
C GLU A 228 41.19 -8.58 -12.22
N ASN A 229 40.15 -8.01 -11.60
CA ASN A 229 40.16 -6.66 -11.01
C ASN A 229 40.52 -6.67 -9.51
N GLY A 230 40.85 -7.84 -8.96
CA GLY A 230 41.20 -8.00 -7.54
C GLY A 230 40.00 -8.09 -6.60
N ASN A 231 38.75 -8.10 -7.09
CA ASN A 231 37.55 -8.22 -6.28
C ASN A 231 37.30 -9.69 -5.88
N PRO A 232 36.74 -9.94 -4.68
CA PRO A 232 36.37 -11.28 -4.25
C PRO A 232 35.35 -11.91 -5.19
N ARG A 233 35.66 -13.06 -5.78
CA ARG A 233 34.66 -13.87 -6.50
C ARG A 233 33.59 -14.34 -5.54
N ARG A 234 32.33 -14.33 -6.01
CA ARG A 234 31.16 -14.75 -5.21
C ARG A 234 30.39 -15.87 -5.87
N THR A 235 29.74 -16.71 -5.07
CA THR A 235 28.62 -17.53 -5.50
C THR A 235 27.37 -16.74 -5.19
N PRO A 236 26.53 -16.38 -6.17
CA PRO A 236 25.28 -15.68 -5.93
C PRO A 236 24.40 -16.41 -4.91
N GLY A 237 23.62 -15.67 -4.13
CA GLY A 237 22.63 -16.24 -3.26
C GLY A 237 21.36 -16.64 -4.00
N TYR A 238 20.40 -17.12 -3.25
CA TYR A 238 19.17 -17.67 -3.81
C TYR A 238 18.24 -16.58 -4.36
N PHE A 239 18.14 -15.44 -3.66
CA PHE A 239 17.24 -14.36 -4.03
C PHE A 239 17.97 -13.18 -4.66
N LYS A 240 17.33 -12.56 -5.65
CA LYS A 240 17.66 -11.22 -6.12
C LYS A 240 17.00 -10.18 -5.20
N ASN A 241 17.45 -8.94 -5.25
CA ASN A 241 16.88 -7.85 -4.47
C ASN A 241 16.76 -8.14 -2.95
N LEU A 242 17.63 -9.00 -2.43
CA LEU A 242 17.73 -9.33 -1.01
C LEU A 242 19.12 -8.99 -0.49
N LYS A 243 19.18 -8.08 0.49
CA LYS A 243 20.36 -7.86 1.33
C LYS A 243 20.14 -8.57 2.66
N GLY A 244 21.19 -9.06 3.30
CA GLY A 244 21.04 -9.78 4.56
C GLY A 244 22.35 -9.94 5.31
N ILE A 245 22.23 -9.85 6.64
CA ILE A 245 23.33 -10.02 7.59
C ILE A 245 22.79 -10.65 8.88
N GLY A 246 23.60 -11.46 9.55
CA GLY A 246 23.30 -11.96 10.88
C GLY A 246 23.89 -11.05 11.96
N TRP A 247 23.14 -10.78 12.99
CA TRP A 247 23.54 -10.03 14.16
C TRP A 247 23.02 -10.66 15.46
N PHE A 248 23.46 -10.17 16.59
CA PHE A 248 22.96 -10.56 17.90
C PHE A 248 22.20 -9.40 18.52
N ILE A 249 21.05 -9.68 19.13
CA ILE A 249 20.23 -8.68 19.81
C ILE A 249 20.27 -8.98 21.30
N ASP A 250 20.94 -8.10 22.04
CA ASP A 250 21.12 -8.25 23.49
C ASP A 250 19.77 -8.26 24.22
N GLU A 251 18.83 -7.42 23.80
CA GLU A 251 17.48 -7.30 24.39
C GLU A 251 16.71 -8.63 24.35
N TYR A 252 16.86 -9.40 23.27
CA TYR A 252 16.16 -10.68 23.09
C TYR A 252 17.02 -11.90 23.44
N GLY A 253 18.32 -11.72 23.61
CA GLY A 253 19.27 -12.79 23.90
C GLY A 253 19.43 -13.80 22.75
N ILE A 254 19.09 -13.43 21.52
CA ILE A 254 19.11 -14.31 20.33
C ILE A 254 19.85 -13.67 19.16
N ALA A 255 20.32 -14.50 18.24
CA ALA A 255 20.76 -14.03 16.93
C ALA A 255 19.58 -13.92 15.97
N GLN A 256 19.57 -12.83 15.23
CA GLN A 256 18.62 -12.59 14.14
C GLN A 256 19.35 -12.54 12.79
N ILE A 257 18.59 -12.80 11.73
CA ILE A 257 19.00 -12.44 10.38
C ILE A 257 18.20 -11.22 9.98
N SER A 258 18.90 -10.09 9.80
CA SER A 258 18.30 -8.86 9.29
C SER A 258 18.37 -8.84 7.77
N TYR A 259 17.20 -8.79 7.15
CA TYR A 259 17.05 -8.68 5.71
C TYR A 259 16.50 -7.30 5.31
N ASN A 260 16.93 -6.82 4.14
CA ASN A 260 16.28 -5.76 3.39
C ASN A 260 15.84 -6.32 2.04
N ILE A 261 14.53 -6.43 1.85
CA ILE A 261 13.91 -6.80 0.58
C ILE A 261 13.70 -5.49 -0.20
N THR A 262 14.47 -5.28 -1.26
CA THR A 262 14.46 -4.03 -2.03
C THR A 262 13.45 -4.03 -3.17
N ASN A 263 12.88 -5.19 -3.50
CA ASN A 263 11.75 -5.34 -4.43
C ASN A 263 10.86 -6.52 -4.01
N ILE A 264 9.68 -6.19 -3.48
CA ILE A 264 8.72 -7.19 -2.97
C ILE A 264 8.02 -8.00 -4.06
N ASN A 265 8.03 -7.53 -5.30
CA ASN A 265 7.44 -8.27 -6.43
C ASN A 265 8.40 -9.33 -6.97
N THR A 266 9.71 -9.08 -6.90
CA THR A 266 10.74 -10.04 -7.31
C THR A 266 11.04 -11.04 -6.20
N THR A 267 11.01 -10.60 -4.94
CA THR A 267 11.37 -11.41 -3.77
C THR A 267 10.29 -11.27 -2.70
N PRO A 268 9.27 -12.12 -2.75
CA PRO A 268 8.17 -12.09 -1.78
C PRO A 268 8.63 -12.45 -0.37
N LEU A 269 8.07 -11.76 0.64
CA LEU A 269 8.40 -11.94 2.06
C LEU A 269 8.28 -13.40 2.52
N HIS A 270 7.19 -14.07 2.17
CA HIS A 270 6.90 -15.45 2.57
C HIS A 270 7.89 -16.46 1.99
N GLU A 271 8.41 -16.24 0.79
CA GLU A 271 9.44 -17.09 0.21
C GLU A 271 10.77 -16.93 0.94
N VAL A 272 11.14 -15.69 1.32
CA VAL A 272 12.33 -15.43 2.14
C VAL A 272 12.22 -16.14 3.48
N PHE A 273 11.06 -16.10 4.13
CA PHE A 273 10.83 -16.79 5.41
C PHE A 273 10.97 -18.30 5.28
N ASP A 274 10.23 -18.92 4.36
CA ASP A 274 10.26 -20.36 4.15
C ASP A 274 11.67 -20.86 3.81
N LYS A 275 12.37 -20.13 2.93
CA LYS A 275 13.73 -20.52 2.54
C LYS A 275 14.73 -20.32 3.68
N THR A 276 14.50 -19.34 4.54
CA THR A 276 15.31 -19.15 5.76
C THR A 276 15.08 -20.30 6.73
N CYS A 277 13.83 -20.74 6.92
CA CYS A 277 13.50 -21.91 7.74
C CYS A 277 14.23 -23.18 7.22
N GLU A 278 14.16 -23.44 5.92
CA GLU A 278 14.86 -24.57 5.28
C GLU A 278 16.37 -24.52 5.54
N ARG A 279 17.00 -23.36 5.30
CA ARG A 279 18.46 -23.21 5.45
C ARG A 279 18.92 -23.22 6.91
N ALA A 280 18.10 -22.73 7.82
CA ALA A 280 18.36 -22.85 9.25
C ALA A 280 18.30 -24.32 9.71
N GLN A 281 17.25 -25.04 9.32
CA GLN A 281 17.05 -26.45 9.70
C GLN A 281 18.21 -27.35 9.24
N ILE A 282 18.70 -27.18 8.01
CA ILE A 282 19.87 -27.95 7.50
C ILE A 282 21.10 -27.74 8.40
N ARG A 283 21.18 -26.62 9.14
CA ARG A 283 22.29 -26.29 10.05
C ARG A 283 21.99 -26.56 11.52
N GLY A 284 20.92 -27.29 11.81
CA GLY A 284 20.50 -27.62 13.17
C GLY A 284 19.93 -26.44 13.96
N MET A 285 19.52 -25.37 13.26
CA MET A 285 18.84 -24.23 13.87
C MET A 285 17.35 -24.24 13.55
N ARG A 286 16.59 -23.54 14.38
CA ARG A 286 15.15 -23.31 14.19
C ARG A 286 14.86 -21.82 14.12
N VAL A 287 14.04 -21.43 13.17
CA VAL A 287 13.39 -20.11 13.17
C VAL A 287 12.30 -20.15 14.25
N THR A 288 12.29 -19.17 15.14
CA THR A 288 11.28 -19.04 16.21
C THR A 288 10.16 -18.11 15.81
N GLY A 289 10.47 -17.04 15.07
CA GLY A 289 9.52 -16.06 14.57
C GLY A 289 10.22 -15.01 13.71
N SER A 290 9.57 -13.88 13.54
CA SER A 290 10.13 -12.78 12.74
C SER A 290 9.56 -11.42 13.14
N GLU A 291 10.18 -10.34 12.65
CA GLU A 291 9.77 -8.96 12.86
C GLU A 291 9.74 -8.19 11.53
N LEU A 292 8.68 -7.44 11.30
CA LEU A 292 8.65 -6.38 10.31
C LEU A 292 9.07 -5.06 10.97
N ILE A 293 10.10 -4.44 10.45
CA ILE A 293 10.59 -3.16 10.96
C ILE A 293 9.95 -2.02 10.18
N GLY A 294 9.29 -1.11 10.93
CA GLY A 294 8.56 0.01 10.32
C GLY A 294 7.22 -0.40 9.72
N LEU A 295 6.88 0.24 8.61
CA LEU A 295 5.58 0.08 7.93
C LEU A 295 5.70 -0.89 6.75
N VAL A 296 4.58 -1.48 6.35
CA VAL A 296 4.51 -2.44 5.26
C VAL A 296 3.27 -2.20 4.39
N PRO A 297 3.37 -2.30 3.04
CA PRO A 297 2.20 -2.31 2.18
C PRO A 297 1.31 -3.52 2.47
N LYS A 298 -0.01 -3.32 2.48
CA LYS A 298 -1.01 -4.37 2.71
C LYS A 298 -0.80 -5.60 1.83
N LYS A 299 -0.42 -5.36 0.56
CA LYS A 299 -0.13 -6.42 -0.43
C LYS A 299 0.83 -7.48 0.11
N VAL A 300 1.86 -7.10 0.86
CA VAL A 300 2.89 -8.02 1.38
C VAL A 300 2.27 -9.07 2.32
N LEU A 301 1.38 -8.64 3.21
CA LEU A 301 0.71 -9.56 4.15
C LEU A 301 -0.42 -10.34 3.49
N ILE A 302 -1.15 -9.73 2.56
CA ILE A 302 -2.18 -10.42 1.78
C ILE A 302 -1.57 -11.53 0.94
N ASP A 303 -0.47 -11.27 0.24
CA ASP A 303 0.21 -12.26 -0.58
C ASP A 303 0.77 -13.41 0.29
N ALA A 304 1.35 -13.09 1.45
CA ALA A 304 1.82 -14.09 2.40
C ALA A 304 0.67 -14.95 2.95
N GLY A 305 -0.44 -14.34 3.37
CA GLY A 305 -1.60 -15.09 3.89
C GLY A 305 -2.19 -16.02 2.85
N LYS A 306 -2.36 -15.55 1.60
CA LYS A 306 -2.83 -16.37 0.48
C LYS A 306 -1.86 -17.51 0.16
N TYR A 307 -0.55 -17.25 0.18
CA TYR A 307 0.46 -18.28 -0.03
C TYR A 307 0.33 -19.42 0.99
N TYR A 308 0.21 -19.10 2.28
CA TYR A 308 0.08 -20.12 3.32
C TYR A 308 -1.28 -20.84 3.28
N LEU A 309 -2.36 -20.15 2.94
CA LEU A 309 -3.66 -20.79 2.71
C LEU A 309 -3.60 -21.79 1.54
N ASN A 310 -3.00 -21.41 0.41
CA ASN A 310 -2.81 -22.30 -0.74
C ASN A 310 -1.95 -23.52 -0.37
N LYS A 311 -0.88 -23.32 0.39
CA LYS A 311 0.01 -24.40 0.86
C LYS A 311 -0.73 -25.39 1.76
N GLN A 312 -1.76 -24.91 2.50
CA GLN A 312 -2.65 -25.73 3.32
C GLN A 312 -3.86 -26.29 2.53
N LYS A 313 -3.97 -26.02 1.23
CA LYS A 313 -5.14 -26.33 0.39
C LYS A 313 -6.44 -25.76 0.95
N ARG A 314 -6.37 -24.52 1.46
CA ARG A 314 -7.50 -23.80 2.03
C ARG A 314 -7.98 -22.68 1.13
N SER A 315 -9.30 -22.42 1.18
CA SER A 315 -9.90 -21.32 0.42
C SER A 315 -9.32 -19.97 0.81
N ASN A 316 -9.05 -19.13 -0.20
CA ASN A 316 -8.67 -17.73 -0.04
C ASN A 316 -9.88 -16.77 0.00
N ALA A 317 -11.10 -17.32 -0.11
CA ALA A 317 -12.35 -16.55 -0.09
C ALA A 317 -12.81 -16.28 1.36
N ILE A 318 -11.94 -15.71 2.16
CA ILE A 318 -12.19 -15.33 3.56
C ILE A 318 -11.96 -13.83 3.74
N PRO A 319 -12.44 -13.22 4.83
CA PRO A 319 -12.20 -11.81 5.10
C PRO A 319 -10.73 -11.41 5.05
N GLU A 320 -10.44 -10.20 4.62
CA GLU A 320 -9.08 -9.66 4.54
C GLU A 320 -8.34 -9.73 5.88
N SER A 321 -9.06 -9.45 6.99
CA SER A 321 -8.54 -9.60 8.36
C SER A 321 -8.02 -10.99 8.66
N ASP A 322 -8.72 -12.02 8.17
CA ASP A 322 -8.37 -13.42 8.42
C ASP A 322 -7.17 -13.84 7.58
N ILE A 323 -7.07 -13.35 6.34
CA ILE A 323 -5.89 -13.56 5.48
C ILE A 323 -4.65 -12.95 6.15
N ILE A 324 -4.76 -11.72 6.67
CA ILE A 324 -3.67 -11.06 7.40
C ILE A 324 -3.33 -11.83 8.68
N HIS A 325 -4.34 -12.30 9.43
CA HIS A 325 -4.10 -13.11 10.62
C HIS A 325 -3.31 -14.39 10.29
N ILE A 326 -3.65 -15.09 9.20
CA ILE A 326 -2.88 -16.26 8.73
C ILE A 326 -1.44 -15.88 8.38
N ALA A 327 -1.22 -14.71 7.74
CA ALA A 327 0.13 -14.21 7.45
C ALA A 327 0.93 -13.98 8.74
N VAL A 328 0.35 -13.27 9.71
CA VAL A 328 0.97 -12.96 11.01
C VAL A 328 1.39 -14.25 11.73
N LYS A 329 0.48 -15.22 11.82
CA LYS A 329 0.75 -16.50 12.49
C LYS A 329 1.76 -17.36 11.75
N SER A 330 1.68 -17.42 10.42
CA SER A 330 2.60 -18.26 9.63
C SER A 330 4.03 -17.72 9.61
N LEU A 331 4.18 -16.39 9.61
CA LEU A 331 5.48 -15.73 9.67
C LEU A 331 6.01 -15.56 11.11
N GLY A 332 5.19 -15.81 12.12
CA GLY A 332 5.55 -15.58 13.53
C GLY A 332 5.87 -14.11 13.81
N LEU A 333 5.07 -13.17 13.25
CA LEU A 333 5.27 -11.74 13.43
C LEU A 333 4.90 -11.25 14.84
N ASP A 334 4.18 -12.04 15.59
CA ASP A 334 3.75 -11.76 16.96
C ASP A 334 4.51 -12.57 18.04
N GLU A 335 5.68 -13.12 17.69
CA GLU A 335 6.51 -13.92 18.61
C GLU A 335 7.15 -13.07 19.71
N LEU A 336 7.75 -11.93 19.35
CA LEU A 336 8.43 -11.06 20.32
C LEU A 336 7.50 -10.02 20.93
N ALA A 337 6.52 -9.51 20.18
CA ALA A 337 5.55 -8.53 20.62
C ALA A 337 4.26 -8.65 19.79
N PRO A 338 3.09 -8.21 20.31
CA PRO A 338 1.84 -8.21 19.54
C PRO A 338 1.98 -7.43 18.23
N PHE A 339 1.55 -8.03 17.12
CA PHE A 339 1.51 -7.37 15.82
C PHE A 339 0.13 -6.74 15.61
N ASP A 340 0.06 -5.41 15.56
CA ASP A 340 -1.16 -4.68 15.25
C ASP A 340 -1.19 -4.26 13.77
N PRO A 341 -2.03 -4.88 12.91
CA PRO A 341 -2.14 -4.51 11.50
C PRO A 341 -2.51 -3.05 11.26
N LYS A 342 -3.30 -2.42 12.16
CA LYS A 342 -3.76 -1.04 11.99
C LYS A 342 -2.64 -0.02 12.10
N SER A 343 -1.63 -0.33 12.90
CA SER A 343 -0.45 0.54 13.11
C SER A 343 0.75 0.18 12.22
N ARG A 344 0.68 -0.93 11.49
CA ARG A 344 1.81 -1.43 10.68
C ARG A 344 1.54 -1.44 9.18
N ILE A 345 0.26 -1.51 8.78
CA ILE A 345 -0.12 -1.52 7.35
C ILE A 345 -0.41 -0.09 6.90
N ILE A 346 0.33 0.35 5.87
CA ILE A 346 0.24 1.73 5.34
C ILE A 346 -1.19 2.05 4.94
N GLU A 347 -1.84 1.19 4.16
CA GLU A 347 -3.20 1.44 3.67
C GLU A 347 -4.22 1.55 4.82
N TYR A 348 -4.05 0.82 5.92
CA TYR A 348 -4.94 0.96 7.09
C TYR A 348 -4.70 2.26 7.86
N MET A 349 -3.48 2.78 7.81
CA MET A 349 -3.17 4.06 8.41
C MET A 349 -3.71 5.23 7.58
N ILE A 350 -3.84 5.04 6.25
CA ILE A 350 -4.32 6.07 5.32
C ILE A 350 -5.83 6.01 5.13
N ASP A 351 -6.43 4.81 5.32
CA ASP A 351 -7.84 4.57 4.99
C ASP A 351 -8.75 5.45 5.87
N GLU A 352 -8.97 6.67 5.38
CA GLU A 352 -9.98 7.60 5.86
C GLU A 352 -11.33 7.31 5.20
N LYS A 353 -11.54 6.10 4.64
CA LYS A 353 -12.87 5.73 4.17
C LYS A 353 -13.84 6.00 5.31
N ASN A 354 -14.55 7.11 5.16
CA ASN A 354 -15.57 7.57 6.10
C ASN A 354 -16.78 6.64 5.97
N ARG A 355 -16.54 5.35 6.30
CA ARG A 355 -17.56 4.31 6.33
C ARG A 355 -18.50 4.59 7.51
N LYS A 356 -19.29 5.64 7.35
CA LYS A 356 -20.19 6.13 8.39
C LYS A 356 -21.29 5.13 8.70
N LEU A 357 -21.73 4.38 7.70
CA LEU A 357 -22.81 3.41 7.80
C LEU A 357 -22.32 1.98 7.87
N SER A 358 -21.48 1.56 6.92
CA SER A 358 -21.04 0.16 6.83
C SER A 358 -20.16 -0.32 8.00
N ASN A 359 -19.60 0.61 8.80
CA ASN A 359 -18.88 0.28 10.04
C ASN A 359 -19.77 0.23 11.30
N LYS A 360 -21.07 0.48 11.17
CA LYS A 360 -21.98 0.46 12.33
C LYS A 360 -22.35 -0.96 12.73
N SER A 361 -22.74 -1.12 13.99
CA SER A 361 -23.38 -2.37 14.41
C SER A 361 -24.71 -2.57 13.69
N LEU A 362 -25.18 -3.80 13.59
CA LEU A 362 -26.51 -4.11 13.00
C LEU A 362 -27.63 -3.32 13.69
N ILE A 363 -27.53 -3.17 15.01
CA ILE A 363 -28.51 -2.41 15.79
C ILE A 363 -28.46 -0.94 15.45
N ASP A 364 -27.28 -0.34 15.42
CA ASP A 364 -27.12 1.09 15.10
C ASP A 364 -27.53 1.40 13.67
N PHE A 365 -27.21 0.52 12.73
CA PHE A 365 -27.63 0.66 11.34
C PHE A 365 -29.17 0.63 11.20
N ALA A 366 -29.83 -0.32 11.86
CA ALA A 366 -31.29 -0.41 11.88
C ALA A 366 -31.94 0.82 12.56
N ASN A 367 -31.38 1.28 13.68
CA ASN A 367 -31.88 2.46 14.40
C ASN A 367 -31.78 3.74 13.56
N ILE A 368 -30.66 3.95 12.85
CA ILE A 368 -30.52 5.10 11.96
C ILE A 368 -31.49 4.99 10.78
N THR A 369 -31.65 3.79 10.21
CA THR A 369 -32.59 3.57 9.11
C THR A 369 -34.05 3.89 9.51
N SER A 370 -34.42 3.65 10.76
CA SER A 370 -35.76 3.93 11.30
C SER A 370 -35.97 5.35 11.81
N SER A 371 -34.91 6.18 11.80
CA SER A 371 -34.97 7.56 12.30
C SER A 371 -35.54 8.52 11.24
N GLU A 372 -35.72 9.79 11.62
CA GLU A 372 -36.11 10.87 10.69
C GLU A 372 -34.95 11.31 9.75
N SER A 373 -33.78 10.64 9.84
CA SER A 373 -32.66 10.91 8.93
C SER A 373 -33.04 10.53 7.49
N PRO A 374 -32.79 11.41 6.51
CA PRO A 374 -33.09 11.10 5.12
C PRO A 374 -32.17 10.02 4.51
N ALA A 375 -31.09 9.64 5.21
CA ALA A 375 -30.15 8.59 4.85
C ALA A 375 -29.71 7.81 6.11
N PRO A 376 -29.52 6.46 6.05
CA PRO A 376 -29.57 5.60 4.85
C PRO A 376 -31.01 5.42 4.31
N GLY A 377 -31.09 5.41 2.97
CA GLY A 377 -32.36 5.18 2.26
C GLY A 377 -32.43 3.81 1.58
N GLY A 378 -33.39 3.67 0.66
CA GLY A 378 -33.64 2.43 -0.08
C GLY A 378 -32.45 1.92 -0.89
N GLY A 379 -31.60 2.82 -1.41
CA GLY A 379 -30.40 2.45 -2.16
C GLY A 379 -29.35 1.79 -1.26
N SER A 380 -29.00 2.39 -0.13
CA SER A 380 -28.08 1.84 0.87
C SER A 380 -28.56 0.47 1.38
N ILE A 381 -29.86 0.32 1.67
CA ILE A 381 -30.46 -0.95 2.08
C ILE A 381 -30.36 -1.99 0.96
N SER A 382 -30.63 -1.60 -0.30
CA SER A 382 -30.50 -2.49 -1.46
C SER A 382 -29.06 -3.00 -1.62
N ALA A 383 -28.06 -2.12 -1.46
CA ALA A 383 -26.65 -2.49 -1.52
C ALA A 383 -26.30 -3.52 -0.42
N TYR A 384 -26.76 -3.29 0.80
CA TYR A 384 -26.49 -4.20 1.92
C TYR A 384 -27.20 -5.55 1.75
N CYS A 385 -28.45 -5.57 1.27
CA CYS A 385 -29.15 -6.81 0.91
C CYS A 385 -28.38 -7.62 -0.13
N GLY A 386 -27.88 -6.97 -1.18
CA GLY A 386 -27.04 -7.61 -2.18
C GLY A 386 -25.75 -8.20 -1.60
N ALA A 387 -25.09 -7.43 -0.73
CA ALA A 387 -23.89 -7.89 -0.02
C ALA A 387 -24.15 -9.14 0.83
N LEU A 388 -25.26 -9.18 1.57
CA LEU A 388 -25.66 -10.36 2.36
C LEU A 388 -25.96 -11.57 1.49
N GLY A 389 -26.65 -11.37 0.36
CA GLY A 389 -26.94 -12.45 -0.59
C GLY A 389 -25.67 -13.10 -1.15
N VAL A 390 -24.73 -12.29 -1.64
CA VAL A 390 -23.46 -12.85 -2.14
C VAL A 390 -22.60 -13.44 -1.04
N SER A 391 -22.68 -12.90 0.20
CA SER A 391 -21.96 -13.47 1.36
C SER A 391 -22.39 -14.89 1.66
N LEU A 392 -23.70 -15.20 1.56
CA LEU A 392 -24.20 -16.57 1.69
C LEU A 392 -23.64 -17.49 0.61
N ALA A 393 -23.57 -17.03 -0.64
CA ALA A 393 -22.97 -17.82 -1.72
C ALA A 393 -21.48 -18.08 -1.49
N VAL A 394 -20.72 -17.09 -0.96
CA VAL A 394 -19.32 -17.25 -0.55
C VAL A 394 -19.19 -18.24 0.61
N MET A 395 -20.07 -18.18 1.59
CA MET A 395 -20.12 -19.15 2.69
C MET A 395 -20.31 -20.58 2.15
N VAL A 396 -21.27 -20.80 1.23
CA VAL A 396 -21.49 -22.10 0.60
C VAL A 396 -20.25 -22.57 -0.17
N SER A 397 -19.58 -21.66 -0.85
CA SER A 397 -18.31 -21.92 -1.55
C SER A 397 -17.24 -22.41 -0.59
N ASN A 398 -17.04 -21.72 0.53
CA ASN A 398 -16.05 -22.09 1.54
C ASN A 398 -16.38 -23.43 2.22
N LEU A 399 -17.65 -23.67 2.55
CA LEU A 399 -18.08 -24.97 3.08
C LEU A 399 -17.89 -26.11 2.09
N SER A 400 -18.04 -25.83 0.80
CA SER A 400 -17.80 -26.81 -0.27
C SER A 400 -16.32 -27.10 -0.46
N ALA A 401 -15.46 -26.06 -0.41
CA ALA A 401 -14.01 -26.19 -0.53
C ALA A 401 -13.40 -27.10 0.57
N HIS A 402 -14.03 -27.15 1.73
CA HIS A 402 -13.53 -27.90 2.91
C HIS A 402 -14.40 -29.12 3.24
N LYS A 403 -15.30 -29.51 2.34
CA LYS A 403 -16.14 -30.69 2.56
C LYS A 403 -15.28 -31.95 2.45
N ARG A 404 -15.37 -32.81 3.47
CA ARG A 404 -14.68 -34.09 3.49
C ARG A 404 -14.98 -34.92 2.23
N GLY A 405 -13.94 -35.39 1.55
CA GLY A 405 -14.04 -36.13 0.29
C GLY A 405 -14.14 -35.25 -0.96
N TRP A 406 -13.97 -33.92 -0.82
CA TRP A 406 -13.91 -32.95 -1.92
C TRP A 406 -12.55 -32.22 -1.97
N ASP A 407 -11.52 -32.84 -1.39
CA ASP A 407 -10.18 -32.24 -1.23
C ASP A 407 -9.52 -31.85 -2.56
N ASP A 408 -9.94 -32.45 -3.69
CA ASP A 408 -9.51 -32.14 -5.05
C ASP A 408 -10.23 -30.94 -5.68
N LYS A 409 -11.33 -30.45 -5.05
CA LYS A 409 -12.17 -29.37 -5.57
C LYS A 409 -11.98 -28.03 -4.88
N TRP A 410 -11.08 -27.95 -3.91
CA TRP A 410 -10.92 -26.75 -3.10
C TRP A 410 -10.55 -25.50 -3.93
N GLU A 411 -9.71 -25.65 -4.97
CA GLU A 411 -9.32 -24.54 -5.85
C GLU A 411 -10.54 -23.98 -6.62
N TYR A 412 -11.37 -24.87 -7.18
CA TYR A 412 -12.58 -24.47 -7.89
C TYR A 412 -13.51 -23.63 -7.02
N PHE A 413 -13.79 -24.09 -5.80
CA PHE A 413 -14.64 -23.34 -4.89
C PHE A 413 -13.96 -22.08 -4.35
N SER A 414 -12.68 -22.13 -4.06
CA SER A 414 -11.90 -20.96 -3.64
C SER A 414 -11.97 -19.85 -4.70
N GLU A 415 -11.86 -20.17 -5.98
CA GLU A 415 -11.92 -19.17 -7.05
C GLU A 415 -13.31 -18.52 -7.17
N ILE A 416 -14.36 -19.34 -7.08
CA ILE A 416 -15.74 -18.81 -7.06
C ILE A 416 -15.95 -17.90 -5.85
N GLY A 417 -15.51 -18.34 -4.69
CA GLY A 417 -15.62 -17.55 -3.46
C GLY A 417 -14.86 -16.22 -3.52
N LYS A 418 -13.65 -16.17 -4.11
CA LYS A 418 -12.89 -14.92 -4.31
C LYS A 418 -13.68 -13.91 -5.17
N ASN A 419 -14.28 -14.39 -6.24
CA ASN A 419 -15.12 -13.54 -7.09
C ASN A 419 -16.31 -12.98 -6.29
N GLY A 420 -16.93 -13.82 -5.45
CA GLY A 420 -17.99 -13.41 -4.54
C GLY A 420 -17.52 -12.37 -3.52
N MET A 421 -16.36 -12.55 -2.90
CA MET A 421 -15.80 -11.56 -1.98
C MET A 421 -15.54 -10.21 -2.66
N THR A 422 -15.14 -10.21 -3.93
CA THR A 422 -14.94 -8.97 -4.69
C THR A 422 -16.26 -8.23 -4.88
N ILE A 423 -17.35 -8.96 -5.21
CA ILE A 423 -18.71 -8.41 -5.35
C ILE A 423 -19.23 -7.91 -4.00
N GLN A 424 -19.07 -8.71 -2.94
CA GLN A 424 -19.46 -8.33 -1.58
C GLN A 424 -18.83 -7.00 -1.16
N ASN A 425 -17.52 -6.86 -1.31
CA ASN A 425 -16.81 -5.64 -0.94
C ASN A 425 -17.29 -4.42 -1.71
N LYS A 426 -17.56 -4.56 -3.03
CA LYS A 426 -18.13 -3.49 -3.84
C LYS A 426 -19.52 -3.07 -3.34
N LEU A 427 -20.37 -4.02 -2.98
CA LEU A 427 -21.72 -3.73 -2.48
C LEU A 427 -21.67 -3.07 -1.09
N ILE A 428 -20.74 -3.46 -0.23
CA ILE A 428 -20.53 -2.80 1.07
C ILE A 428 -20.06 -1.36 0.87
N ASP A 429 -19.13 -1.09 -0.04
CA ASP A 429 -18.71 0.28 -0.36
C ASP A 429 -19.89 1.12 -0.90
N LEU A 430 -20.75 0.53 -1.72
CA LEU A 430 -21.95 1.18 -2.29
C LEU A 430 -23.00 1.56 -1.23
N VAL A 431 -22.99 0.98 -0.03
CA VAL A 431 -23.87 1.40 1.09
C VAL A 431 -23.60 2.86 1.46
N ASP A 432 -22.32 3.22 1.58
CA ASP A 432 -21.90 4.59 1.94
C ASP A 432 -21.93 5.51 0.72
N GLU A 433 -21.55 5.04 -0.50
CA GLU A 433 -21.60 5.80 -1.74
C GLU A 433 -23.01 6.32 -2.05
N ASP A 434 -24.07 5.52 -1.79
CA ASP A 434 -25.46 5.92 -1.99
C ASP A 434 -25.88 7.11 -1.09
N THR A 435 -25.48 7.02 0.18
CA THR A 435 -25.72 8.12 1.13
C THR A 435 -24.94 9.39 0.76
N ASP A 436 -23.69 9.26 0.33
CA ASP A 436 -22.88 10.39 -0.11
C ASP A 436 -23.43 11.05 -1.38
N ALA A 437 -23.96 10.26 -2.32
CA ALA A 437 -24.64 10.76 -3.51
C ALA A 437 -25.90 11.58 -3.13
N PHE A 438 -26.70 11.09 -2.18
CA PHE A 438 -27.83 11.83 -1.66
C PHE A 438 -27.42 13.13 -0.98
N ASN A 439 -26.40 13.09 -0.12
CA ASN A 439 -25.87 14.29 0.56
C ASN A 439 -25.36 15.34 -0.43
N SER A 440 -24.79 14.91 -1.56
CA SER A 440 -24.34 15.81 -2.63
C SER A 440 -25.51 16.57 -3.28
N ILE A 441 -26.69 15.93 -3.45
CA ILE A 441 -27.90 16.61 -3.90
C ILE A 441 -28.33 17.67 -2.89
N MET A 442 -28.36 17.33 -1.60
CA MET A 442 -28.76 18.28 -0.53
C MET A 442 -27.81 19.47 -0.46
N GLN A 443 -26.52 19.24 -0.64
CA GLN A 443 -25.51 20.32 -0.73
C GLN A 443 -25.77 21.23 -1.94
N ALA A 444 -26.04 20.67 -3.11
CA ALA A 444 -26.37 21.43 -4.31
C ALA A 444 -27.65 22.28 -4.11
N TYR A 445 -28.67 21.75 -3.46
CA TYR A 445 -29.88 22.50 -3.10
C TYR A 445 -29.62 23.65 -2.10
N SER A 446 -28.60 23.56 -1.27
CA SER A 446 -28.24 24.60 -0.29
C SER A 446 -27.38 25.72 -0.88
N MET A 447 -26.95 25.63 -2.12
CA MET A 447 -26.11 26.64 -2.79
C MET A 447 -26.88 27.99 -2.93
N PRO A 448 -26.16 29.15 -2.97
CA PRO A 448 -26.73 30.46 -3.20
C PRO A 448 -27.58 30.56 -4.47
N LYS A 449 -28.63 31.37 -4.47
CA LYS A 449 -29.57 31.58 -5.58
C LYS A 449 -30.03 33.04 -5.74
N ASN A 450 -29.18 33.98 -5.30
CA ASN A 450 -29.55 35.39 -5.24
C ASN A 450 -29.38 36.11 -6.60
N SER A 451 -28.44 35.67 -7.43
CA SER A 451 -28.24 36.19 -8.80
C SER A 451 -28.56 35.11 -9.86
N ASP A 452 -28.70 35.55 -11.12
CA ASP A 452 -28.99 34.61 -12.22
C ASP A 452 -27.77 33.69 -12.52
N ASP A 453 -26.57 34.18 -12.32
CA ASP A 453 -25.35 33.32 -12.42
C ASP A 453 -25.32 32.29 -11.29
N GLU A 454 -25.62 32.66 -10.07
CA GLU A 454 -25.73 31.72 -8.93
C GLU A 454 -26.81 30.66 -9.16
N LYS A 455 -27.99 31.07 -9.68
CA LYS A 455 -29.05 30.11 -10.03
C LYS A 455 -28.59 29.11 -11.07
N LYS A 456 -27.91 29.56 -12.12
CA LYS A 456 -27.39 28.69 -13.19
C LYS A 456 -26.35 27.71 -12.65
N VAL A 457 -25.34 28.18 -11.90
CA VAL A 457 -24.32 27.34 -11.27
C VAL A 457 -24.98 26.31 -10.33
N ARG A 458 -25.94 26.74 -9.52
CA ARG A 458 -26.69 25.85 -8.63
C ARG A 458 -27.47 24.76 -9.41
N GLU A 459 -28.16 25.13 -10.49
CA GLU A 459 -28.89 24.18 -11.33
C GLU A 459 -27.94 23.15 -11.95
N ASP A 460 -26.81 23.57 -12.50
CA ASP A 460 -25.80 22.68 -13.07
C ASP A 460 -25.29 21.68 -12.02
N HIS A 461 -25.03 22.12 -10.78
CA HIS A 461 -24.63 21.23 -9.68
C HIS A 461 -25.72 20.26 -9.26
N ILE A 462 -26.99 20.71 -9.23
CA ILE A 462 -28.14 19.82 -8.96
C ILE A 462 -28.22 18.73 -10.03
N GLN A 463 -28.09 19.08 -11.32
CA GLN A 463 -28.17 18.11 -12.40
C GLN A 463 -27.02 17.10 -12.35
N ILE A 464 -25.80 17.54 -12.04
CA ILE A 464 -24.63 16.65 -11.86
C ILE A 464 -24.86 15.71 -10.67
N ALA A 465 -25.27 16.24 -9.51
CA ALA A 465 -25.53 15.44 -8.32
C ALA A 465 -26.68 14.44 -8.53
N THR A 466 -27.76 14.85 -9.21
CA THR A 466 -28.90 14.00 -9.56
C THR A 466 -28.47 12.85 -10.47
N LYS A 467 -27.65 13.13 -11.48
CA LYS A 467 -27.10 12.08 -12.36
C LYS A 467 -26.29 11.05 -11.56
N ASN A 468 -25.41 11.50 -10.66
CA ASN A 468 -24.65 10.60 -9.78
C ASN A 468 -25.58 9.76 -8.89
N ALA A 469 -26.63 10.35 -8.34
CA ALA A 469 -27.64 9.65 -7.52
C ALA A 469 -28.48 8.65 -8.32
N ILE A 470 -28.50 8.71 -9.66
CA ILE A 470 -29.06 7.67 -10.55
C ILE A 470 -28.02 6.57 -10.78
N GLU A 471 -26.75 6.95 -11.01
CA GLU A 471 -25.68 6.02 -11.35
C GLU A 471 -25.34 5.06 -10.20
N ILE A 472 -25.38 5.52 -8.94
CA ILE A 472 -25.06 4.66 -7.79
C ILE A 472 -26.08 3.51 -7.63
N PRO A 473 -27.40 3.72 -7.55
CA PRO A 473 -28.37 2.63 -7.52
C PRO A 473 -28.29 1.73 -8.77
N PHE A 474 -28.03 2.29 -9.95
CA PHE A 474 -27.82 1.48 -11.15
C PHE A 474 -26.58 0.56 -11.00
N LYS A 475 -25.48 1.06 -10.42
CA LYS A 475 -24.28 0.27 -10.11
C LYS A 475 -24.58 -0.83 -9.09
N ILE A 476 -25.38 -0.53 -8.05
CA ILE A 476 -25.87 -1.53 -7.06
C ILE A 476 -26.60 -2.65 -7.79
N MET A 477 -27.52 -2.29 -8.67
CA MET A 477 -28.30 -3.23 -9.45
C MET A 477 -27.42 -4.15 -10.31
N LYS A 478 -26.48 -3.57 -11.07
CA LYS A 478 -25.55 -4.31 -11.93
C LYS A 478 -24.64 -5.24 -11.13
N VAL A 479 -24.02 -4.75 -10.06
CA VAL A 479 -23.12 -5.55 -9.21
C VAL A 479 -23.88 -6.68 -8.51
N SER A 480 -25.12 -6.42 -8.07
CA SER A 480 -25.99 -7.48 -7.52
C SER A 480 -26.36 -8.52 -8.58
N PHE A 481 -26.64 -8.09 -9.81
CA PHE A 481 -26.93 -9.01 -10.92
C PHE A 481 -25.71 -9.91 -11.24
N ASP A 482 -24.49 -9.36 -11.25
CA ASP A 482 -23.26 -10.12 -11.51
C ASP A 482 -23.06 -11.26 -10.48
N SER A 483 -23.64 -11.17 -9.28
CA SER A 483 -23.57 -12.23 -8.26
C SER A 483 -24.42 -13.46 -8.56
N ILE A 484 -25.40 -13.37 -9.48
CA ILE A 484 -26.33 -14.48 -9.81
C ILE A 484 -25.57 -15.69 -10.35
N ASP A 485 -24.54 -15.48 -11.17
CA ASP A 485 -23.73 -16.59 -11.70
C ASP A 485 -23.04 -17.39 -10.57
N ILE A 486 -22.56 -16.70 -9.54
CA ILE A 486 -21.96 -17.33 -8.36
C ILE A 486 -23.00 -18.16 -7.61
N ILE A 487 -24.18 -17.60 -7.36
CA ILE A 487 -25.29 -18.26 -6.68
C ILE A 487 -25.73 -19.51 -7.48
N LYS A 488 -25.87 -19.39 -8.80
CA LYS A 488 -26.21 -20.51 -9.70
C LYS A 488 -25.16 -21.63 -9.64
N LYS A 489 -23.86 -21.29 -9.67
CA LYS A 489 -22.79 -22.28 -9.52
C LYS A 489 -22.86 -22.98 -8.16
N MET A 490 -23.19 -22.27 -7.09
CA MET A 490 -23.37 -22.87 -5.75
C MET A 490 -24.61 -23.73 -5.66
N ALA A 491 -25.71 -23.37 -6.34
CA ALA A 491 -26.90 -24.21 -6.41
C ALA A 491 -26.63 -25.55 -7.11
N LEU A 492 -25.84 -25.54 -8.18
CA LEU A 492 -25.56 -26.73 -9.00
C LEU A 492 -24.44 -27.62 -8.45
N ASN A 493 -23.37 -27.01 -7.90
CA ASN A 493 -22.14 -27.71 -7.57
C ASN A 493 -21.76 -27.64 -6.08
N GLY A 494 -22.40 -26.75 -5.31
CA GLY A 494 -22.07 -26.53 -3.91
C GLY A 494 -22.50 -27.68 -3.00
N ASN A 495 -22.14 -27.54 -1.71
CA ASN A 495 -22.53 -28.50 -0.69
C ASN A 495 -24.07 -28.63 -0.61
N PRO A 496 -24.67 -29.82 -0.90
CA PRO A 496 -26.11 -29.99 -0.88
C PRO A 496 -26.79 -29.61 0.46
N ASN A 497 -26.07 -29.73 1.56
CA ASN A 497 -26.59 -29.36 2.88
C ASN A 497 -26.81 -27.86 3.05
N SER A 498 -26.23 -27.05 2.17
CA SER A 498 -26.33 -25.57 2.18
C SER A 498 -27.25 -25.04 1.06
N ILE A 499 -28.08 -25.88 0.44
CA ILE A 499 -28.96 -25.46 -0.66
C ILE A 499 -29.98 -24.40 -0.21
N THR A 500 -30.43 -24.45 1.02
CA THR A 500 -31.34 -23.45 1.60
C THR A 500 -30.70 -22.08 1.72
N ASP A 501 -29.40 -22.02 2.04
CA ASP A 501 -28.62 -20.77 2.11
C ASP A 501 -28.50 -20.14 0.70
N VAL A 502 -28.35 -20.98 -0.33
CA VAL A 502 -28.37 -20.52 -1.74
C VAL A 502 -29.75 -19.96 -2.12
N GLY A 503 -30.82 -20.58 -1.63
CA GLY A 503 -32.19 -20.07 -1.80
C GLY A 503 -32.37 -18.70 -1.13
N VAL A 504 -31.88 -18.50 0.08
CA VAL A 504 -31.91 -17.19 0.75
C VAL A 504 -31.03 -16.18 0.01
N ALA A 505 -29.87 -16.59 -0.48
CA ALA A 505 -28.96 -15.73 -1.24
C ALA A 505 -29.66 -15.11 -2.47
N ILE A 506 -30.35 -15.90 -3.26
CA ILE A 506 -31.06 -15.38 -4.46
C ILE A 506 -32.22 -14.45 -4.09
N HIS A 507 -32.93 -14.69 -2.97
CA HIS A 507 -33.96 -13.77 -2.50
C HIS A 507 -33.38 -12.43 -2.09
N CYS A 508 -32.27 -12.39 -1.39
CA CYS A 508 -31.57 -11.16 -1.02
C CYS A 508 -31.11 -10.38 -2.26
N VAL A 509 -30.48 -11.06 -3.22
CA VAL A 509 -30.00 -10.42 -4.45
C VAL A 509 -31.18 -9.90 -5.29
N ARG A 510 -32.29 -10.64 -5.37
CA ARG A 510 -33.50 -10.17 -6.03
C ARG A 510 -34.08 -8.92 -5.36
N ALA A 511 -34.12 -8.88 -4.03
CA ALA A 511 -34.55 -7.70 -3.28
C ALA A 511 -33.64 -6.50 -3.56
N ALA A 512 -32.32 -6.71 -3.61
CA ALA A 512 -31.34 -5.69 -3.95
C ALA A 512 -31.57 -5.10 -5.36
N ILE A 513 -31.74 -5.96 -6.38
CA ILE A 513 -31.98 -5.54 -7.76
C ILE A 513 -33.27 -4.74 -7.86
N ASN A 514 -34.36 -5.26 -7.28
CA ASN A 514 -35.68 -4.60 -7.30
C ASN A 514 -35.63 -3.24 -6.56
N GLY A 515 -35.07 -3.21 -5.37
CA GLY A 515 -34.95 -1.99 -4.57
C GLY A 515 -34.09 -0.93 -5.26
N ALA A 516 -32.94 -1.33 -5.81
CA ALA A 516 -32.08 -0.43 -6.57
C ALA A 516 -32.79 0.14 -7.82
N PHE A 517 -33.59 -0.67 -8.53
CA PHE A 517 -34.40 -0.21 -9.66
C PHE A 517 -35.42 0.87 -9.27
N LEU A 518 -36.07 0.73 -8.12
CA LEU A 518 -36.99 1.75 -7.61
C LEU A 518 -36.26 3.09 -7.36
N ASN A 519 -35.02 3.03 -6.84
CA ASN A 519 -34.21 4.22 -6.60
C ASN A 519 -33.71 4.86 -7.91
N VAL A 520 -33.32 4.06 -8.91
CA VAL A 520 -33.02 4.58 -10.27
C VAL A 520 -34.23 5.35 -10.82
N ARG A 521 -35.41 4.76 -10.74
CA ARG A 521 -36.64 5.34 -11.29
C ARG A 521 -36.99 6.68 -10.62
N ILE A 522 -36.97 6.73 -9.29
CA ILE A 522 -37.41 7.95 -8.60
C ILE A 522 -36.46 9.11 -8.89
N ASN A 523 -35.13 8.84 -8.89
CA ASN A 523 -34.12 9.86 -9.14
C ASN A 523 -34.14 10.36 -10.60
N CYS A 524 -34.59 9.54 -11.57
CA CYS A 524 -34.76 9.95 -12.96
C CYS A 524 -35.81 11.04 -13.20
N ASN A 525 -36.72 11.27 -12.25
CA ASN A 525 -37.75 12.30 -12.42
C ASN A 525 -37.17 13.71 -12.49
N ASP A 526 -36.11 13.97 -11.71
CA ASP A 526 -35.51 15.30 -11.51
C ASP A 526 -34.34 15.59 -12.47
N LEU A 527 -33.99 14.65 -13.37
CA LEU A 527 -32.94 14.86 -14.36
C LEU A 527 -33.50 15.42 -15.67
N ASN A 528 -32.86 16.50 -16.17
CA ASN A 528 -33.28 17.18 -17.40
C ASN A 528 -32.90 16.40 -18.68
N ASP A 529 -31.82 15.59 -18.66
CA ASP A 529 -31.36 14.77 -19.78
C ASP A 529 -32.30 13.57 -20.03
N LYS A 530 -33.38 13.81 -20.79
CA LYS A 530 -34.40 12.80 -21.07
C LYS A 530 -33.91 11.64 -21.96
N VAL A 531 -32.85 11.84 -22.74
CA VAL A 531 -32.22 10.78 -23.53
C VAL A 531 -31.54 9.78 -22.60
N TYR A 532 -30.67 10.29 -21.73
CA TYR A 532 -30.02 9.48 -20.70
C TYR A 532 -31.03 8.73 -19.82
N VAL A 533 -32.08 9.43 -19.36
CA VAL A 533 -33.17 8.82 -18.55
C VAL A 533 -33.81 7.64 -19.26
N LYS A 534 -34.16 7.79 -20.55
CA LYS A 534 -34.77 6.71 -21.33
C LYS A 534 -33.83 5.49 -21.43
N ASP A 535 -32.57 5.73 -21.72
CA ASP A 535 -31.55 4.69 -21.89
C ASP A 535 -31.29 3.94 -20.59
N ILE A 536 -31.05 4.66 -19.47
CA ILE A 536 -30.76 4.04 -18.18
C ILE A 536 -31.95 3.20 -17.65
N ILE A 537 -33.19 3.67 -17.85
CA ILE A 537 -34.39 2.92 -17.47
C ILE A 537 -34.51 1.63 -18.30
N ALA A 538 -34.29 1.70 -19.62
CA ALA A 538 -34.35 0.53 -20.50
C ALA A 538 -33.31 -0.53 -20.11
N VAL A 539 -32.06 -0.12 -19.86
CA VAL A 539 -31.01 -1.04 -19.42
C VAL A 539 -31.30 -1.60 -18.02
N SER A 540 -31.80 -0.77 -17.10
CA SER A 540 -32.19 -1.21 -15.75
C SER A 540 -33.34 -2.25 -15.81
N TYR A 541 -34.33 -2.06 -16.67
CA TYR A 541 -35.42 -3.00 -16.84
C TYR A 541 -34.93 -4.36 -17.38
N THR A 542 -33.93 -4.38 -18.23
CA THR A 542 -33.29 -5.63 -18.69
C THR A 542 -32.70 -6.43 -17.53
N HIS A 543 -31.94 -5.78 -16.63
CA HIS A 543 -31.40 -6.45 -15.44
C HIS A 543 -32.47 -6.92 -14.46
N LEU A 544 -33.61 -6.22 -14.40
CA LEU A 544 -34.73 -6.59 -13.56
C LEU A 544 -35.43 -7.88 -14.04
N THR A 545 -35.53 -8.07 -15.35
CA THR A 545 -36.35 -9.14 -15.97
C THR A 545 -35.55 -10.41 -16.26
N LEU A 546 -34.24 -10.33 -16.48
CA LEU A 546 -33.39 -11.50 -16.76
C LEU A 546 -33.41 -12.57 -15.65
N PRO A 547 -33.36 -12.23 -14.34
CA PRO A 547 -33.41 -13.25 -13.27
C PRO A 547 -34.70 -14.05 -13.20
N THR A 548 -35.80 -13.59 -13.84
CA THR A 548 -37.08 -14.28 -13.83
C THR A 548 -37.25 -15.25 -15.00
N LYS A 549 -36.31 -15.25 -15.96
CA LYS A 549 -36.35 -16.11 -17.16
C LYS A 549 -35.25 -17.20 -17.16
N ALA A 550 -34.31 -17.17 -16.20
CA ALA A 550 -33.23 -18.15 -16.00
C ALA A 550 -33.54 -19.09 -14.85
#